data_c341cc706ed284f2944e230159220454
#
_entry.id   c341cc706ed284f2944e230159220454
#
_cell.length_a   1.000
_cell.length_b   1.000
_cell.length_c   1.000
_cell.angle_alpha   90.00
_cell.angle_beta   90.00
_cell.angle_gamma   90.00
#
_symmetry.space_group_name_H-M   'P 1'
#
loop_
_entity.id
_entity.type
_entity.pdbx_description
1 polymer ?
#
loop_
_entity_poly.entity_id
_entity_poly.type
_entity_poly.pdbx_seq_one_letter_code
_entity_poly.pdbx_strand_id
1 'polypeptide(L)'
;MNTAALREQIQRAHQHEAETGQLLQQLKIQLPHLHPAIHLPEVDAQGALTRFVTAYIDLVPDLLDAAHEVAIEAGIEGQIRPVLRIAEHFFTAPPDIMQGHEGLDSLLDEAYLAHRLVEEVNDLYIKHFGQPLIPSNTTVASVIAHQVIGEQFANQLDEAVHHAVDQLLDDEDFALDSVEAYREKLSSPDTEAAWKRWPSLSRQLGIGLELERSAG
;
A
#
# COMPACT_ATOMS: atom_id res chain seq x y z
N MET A 1 17.86 -1.85 1.41
CA MET A 1 16.90 -0.94 0.77
C MET A 1 17.10 0.47 1.31
N ASN A 2 16.96 1.51 0.52
CA ASN A 2 17.21 2.89 0.99
C ASN A 2 15.90 3.71 1.00
N THR A 3 15.10 3.54 2.03
CA THR A 3 13.84 4.30 2.20
C THR A 3 14.05 5.75 2.64
N ALA A 4 15.30 6.18 2.91
CA ALA A 4 15.60 7.56 3.31
C ALA A 4 15.23 8.57 2.19
N ALA A 5 15.49 8.21 0.93
CA ALA A 5 15.13 9.06 -0.21
C ALA A 5 13.60 9.22 -0.36
N LEU A 6 12.84 8.15 -0.10
CA LEU A 6 11.38 8.18 -0.08
C LEU A 6 10.88 9.13 1.01
N ARG A 7 11.41 8.98 2.23
CA ARG A 7 11.04 9.84 3.37
C ARG A 7 11.32 11.31 3.08
N GLU A 8 12.45 11.61 2.44
CA GLU A 8 12.79 12.98 2.05
C GLU A 8 11.83 13.52 0.98
N GLN A 9 11.44 12.70 -0.01
CA GLN A 9 10.47 13.09 -1.04
C GLN A 9 9.10 13.36 -0.44
N ILE A 10 8.61 12.47 0.44
CA ILE A 10 7.35 12.64 1.16
C ILE A 10 7.39 13.93 2.00
N GLN A 11 8.50 14.19 2.70
CA GLN A 11 8.64 15.44 3.48
C GLN A 11 8.56 16.69 2.61
N ARG A 12 9.17 16.68 1.41
CA ARG A 12 9.05 17.79 0.45
C ARG A 12 7.62 17.99 -0.01
N ALA A 13 6.90 16.90 -0.31
CA ALA A 13 5.49 16.96 -0.70
C ALA A 13 4.60 17.52 0.42
N HIS A 14 4.86 17.18 1.68
CA HIS A 14 4.19 17.80 2.84
C HIS A 14 4.42 19.31 2.93
N GLN A 15 5.65 19.75 2.69
CA GLN A 15 5.97 21.19 2.68
C GLN A 15 5.23 21.90 1.55
N HIS A 16 5.22 21.30 0.35
CA HIS A 16 4.48 21.83 -0.79
C HIS A 16 2.98 21.93 -0.49
N GLU A 17 2.37 20.90 0.10
CA GLU A 17 0.96 20.91 0.47
C GLU A 17 0.64 21.98 1.53
N ALA A 18 1.53 22.18 2.51
CA ALA A 18 1.35 23.23 3.51
C ALA A 18 1.35 24.65 2.90
N GLU A 19 2.04 24.84 1.78
CA GLU A 19 2.11 26.10 1.06
C GLU A 19 0.96 26.30 0.08
N THR A 20 0.50 25.23 -0.58
CA THR A 20 -0.43 25.30 -1.71
C THR A 20 -1.86 24.84 -1.39
N GLY A 21 -2.01 23.86 -0.49
CA GLY A 21 -3.30 23.22 -0.21
C GLY A 21 -3.88 22.47 -1.42
N GLN A 22 -3.03 22.00 -2.32
CA GLN A 22 -3.43 21.41 -3.60
C GLN A 22 -4.22 20.12 -3.42
N LEU A 23 -3.72 19.18 -2.58
CA LEU A 23 -4.43 17.95 -2.24
C LEU A 23 -5.79 18.24 -1.62
N LEU A 24 -5.85 19.17 -0.67
CA LEU A 24 -7.08 19.54 0.00
C LEU A 24 -8.14 20.03 -1.02
N GLN A 25 -7.73 20.84 -2.00
CA GLN A 25 -8.63 21.32 -3.05
C GLN A 25 -9.09 20.20 -3.99
N GLN A 26 -8.18 19.31 -4.37
CA GLN A 26 -8.50 18.16 -5.21
C GLN A 26 -9.48 17.21 -4.52
N LEU A 27 -9.23 16.85 -3.25
CA LEU A 27 -10.11 16.00 -2.48
C LEU A 27 -11.51 16.62 -2.27
N LYS A 28 -11.60 17.94 -2.17
CA LYS A 28 -12.88 18.62 -2.13
C LYS A 28 -13.73 18.40 -3.39
N ILE A 29 -13.07 18.33 -4.54
CA ILE A 29 -13.74 18.05 -5.82
C ILE A 29 -14.12 16.56 -5.90
N GLN A 30 -13.28 15.67 -5.41
CA GLN A 30 -13.51 14.22 -5.47
C GLN A 30 -14.57 13.73 -4.45
N LEU A 31 -14.68 14.38 -3.31
CA LEU A 31 -15.56 13.96 -2.21
C LEU A 31 -17.00 13.61 -2.63
N PRO A 32 -17.69 14.39 -3.49
CA PRO A 32 -19.05 14.07 -3.95
C PRO A 32 -19.12 12.86 -4.89
N HIS A 33 -17.97 12.41 -5.43
CA HIS A 33 -17.88 11.34 -6.42
C HIS A 33 -17.42 10.00 -5.82
N LEU A 34 -17.07 9.98 -4.52
CA LEU A 34 -16.73 8.75 -3.84
C LEU A 34 -17.90 7.77 -3.83
N HIS A 35 -17.57 6.48 -3.93
CA HIS A 35 -18.59 5.44 -3.86
C HIS A 35 -19.34 5.49 -2.53
N PRO A 36 -20.68 5.34 -2.51
CA PRO A 36 -21.49 5.46 -1.29
C PRO A 36 -21.13 4.45 -0.18
N ALA A 37 -20.46 3.35 -0.51
CA ALA A 37 -19.98 2.38 0.47
C ALA A 37 -18.78 2.90 1.31
N ILE A 38 -18.16 4.02 0.91
CA ILE A 38 -17.09 4.65 1.69
C ILE A 38 -17.73 5.60 2.70
N HIS A 39 -17.64 5.23 3.97
CA HIS A 39 -18.21 6.02 5.07
C HIS A 39 -17.15 6.94 5.67
N LEU A 40 -17.36 8.23 5.51
CA LEU A 40 -16.57 9.28 6.13
C LEU A 40 -17.30 9.82 7.36
N PRO A 41 -16.58 10.39 8.35
CA PRO A 41 -17.19 11.07 9.47
C PRO A 41 -18.14 12.19 8.99
N GLU A 42 -19.34 12.33 9.58
CA GLU A 42 -20.29 13.40 9.23
C GLU A 42 -19.70 14.80 9.46
N VAL A 43 -18.86 14.92 10.49
CA VAL A 43 -18.13 16.14 10.80
C VAL A 43 -16.72 16.04 10.22
N ASP A 44 -16.32 17.02 9.41
CA ASP A 44 -14.99 17.11 8.80
C ASP A 44 -14.63 15.94 7.85
N ALA A 45 -15.56 15.53 6.99
CA ALA A 45 -15.33 14.47 5.99
C ALA A 45 -14.12 14.74 5.10
N GLN A 46 -13.94 15.99 4.65
CA GLN A 46 -12.81 16.40 3.83
C GLN A 46 -11.48 16.27 4.60
N GLY A 47 -11.42 16.78 5.83
CA GLY A 47 -10.21 16.67 6.66
C GLY A 47 -9.88 15.20 6.99
N ALA A 48 -10.91 14.37 7.24
CA ALA A 48 -10.71 12.93 7.44
C ALA A 48 -10.10 12.25 6.21
N LEU A 49 -10.60 12.58 5.01
CA LEU A 49 -10.07 12.04 3.77
C LEU A 49 -8.63 12.54 3.50
N THR A 50 -8.35 13.81 3.77
CA THR A 50 -6.99 14.37 3.65
C THR A 50 -6.01 13.64 4.58
N ARG A 51 -6.38 13.47 5.86
CA ARG A 51 -5.56 12.74 6.83
C ARG A 51 -5.34 11.28 6.40
N PHE A 52 -6.35 10.65 5.80
CA PHE A 52 -6.23 9.30 5.28
C PHE A 52 -5.21 9.22 4.15
N VAL A 53 -5.34 10.07 3.13
CA VAL A 53 -4.39 10.09 1.99
C VAL A 53 -2.98 10.36 2.46
N THR A 54 -2.80 11.35 3.33
CA THR A 54 -1.52 11.68 3.92
C THR A 54 -0.89 10.49 4.66
N ALA A 55 -1.66 9.85 5.55
CA ALA A 55 -1.17 8.69 6.30
C ALA A 55 -0.92 7.46 5.41
N TYR A 56 -1.69 7.29 4.34
CA TYR A 56 -1.48 6.23 3.36
C TYR A 56 -0.16 6.37 2.63
N ILE A 57 0.21 7.61 2.26
CA ILE A 57 1.51 7.94 1.66
C ILE A 57 2.64 7.74 2.68
N ASP A 58 2.49 8.28 3.89
CA ASP A 58 3.51 8.24 4.95
C ASP A 58 3.86 6.82 5.41
N LEU A 59 2.92 5.86 5.27
CA LEU A 59 3.12 4.47 5.67
C LEU A 59 4.08 3.70 4.74
N VAL A 60 4.26 4.14 3.48
CA VAL A 60 5.00 3.38 2.47
C VAL A 60 6.43 3.03 2.89
N PRO A 61 7.27 3.97 3.39
CA PRO A 61 8.63 3.62 3.80
C PRO A 61 8.67 2.54 4.88
N ASP A 62 7.78 2.60 5.87
CA ASP A 62 7.72 1.61 6.96
C ASP A 62 7.26 0.25 6.45
N LEU A 63 6.32 0.22 5.52
CA LEU A 63 5.83 -1.00 4.88
C LEU A 63 6.95 -1.70 4.09
N LEU A 64 7.72 -0.95 3.31
CA LEU A 64 8.82 -1.50 2.52
C LEU A 64 9.98 -1.96 3.39
N ASP A 65 10.31 -1.23 4.46
CA ASP A 65 11.34 -1.66 5.43
C ASP A 65 10.92 -2.95 6.13
N ALA A 66 9.67 -3.05 6.59
CA ALA A 66 9.14 -4.28 7.20
C ALA A 66 9.15 -5.47 6.24
N ALA A 67 8.75 -5.26 4.97
CA ALA A 67 8.80 -6.30 3.94
C ALA A 67 10.23 -6.81 3.71
N HIS A 68 11.19 -5.90 3.69
CA HIS A 68 12.60 -6.23 3.52
C HIS A 68 13.17 -7.03 4.70
N GLU A 69 12.86 -6.62 5.93
CA GLU A 69 13.30 -7.32 7.14
C GLU A 69 12.77 -8.76 7.18
N VAL A 70 11.48 -8.93 6.90
CA VAL A 70 10.86 -10.26 6.87
C VAL A 70 11.44 -11.12 5.74
N ALA A 71 11.72 -10.54 4.57
CA ALA A 71 12.36 -11.27 3.47
C ALA A 71 13.77 -11.78 3.84
N ILE A 72 14.54 -10.99 4.60
CA ILE A 72 15.85 -11.43 5.14
C ILE A 72 15.66 -12.58 6.12
N GLU A 73 14.71 -12.48 7.05
CA GLU A 73 14.44 -13.54 8.03
C GLU A 73 14.01 -14.85 7.36
N ALA A 74 13.22 -14.77 6.28
CA ALA A 74 12.79 -15.92 5.49
C ALA A 74 13.88 -16.51 4.59
N GLY A 75 14.99 -15.81 4.40
CA GLY A 75 16.03 -16.22 3.46
C GLY A 75 15.67 -16.07 1.99
N ILE A 76 14.65 -15.24 1.68
CA ILE A 76 14.13 -14.99 0.32
C ILE A 76 14.36 -13.54 -0.14
N GLU A 77 15.30 -12.85 0.49
CA GLU A 77 15.62 -11.45 0.13
C GLU A 77 15.98 -11.30 -1.36
N GLY A 78 16.64 -12.31 -1.94
CA GLY A 78 17.03 -12.31 -3.35
C GLY A 78 15.85 -12.20 -4.30
N GLN A 79 14.75 -12.85 -3.99
CA GLN A 79 13.51 -12.89 -4.77
C GLN A 79 12.66 -11.64 -4.53
N ILE A 80 12.51 -11.23 -3.29
CA ILE A 80 11.62 -10.12 -2.89
C ILE A 80 12.25 -8.75 -3.16
N ARG A 81 13.57 -8.61 -3.03
CA ARG A 81 14.27 -7.34 -3.25
C ARG A 81 13.98 -6.69 -4.62
N PRO A 82 13.93 -7.42 -5.76
CA PRO A 82 13.56 -6.82 -7.04
C PRO A 82 12.18 -6.19 -7.03
N VAL A 83 11.20 -6.84 -6.39
CA VAL A 83 9.82 -6.34 -6.24
C VAL A 83 9.81 -5.04 -5.43
N LEU A 84 10.46 -5.03 -4.26
CA LEU A 84 10.52 -3.83 -3.41
C LEU A 84 11.27 -2.66 -4.08
N ARG A 85 12.26 -2.95 -4.93
CA ARG A 85 12.95 -1.93 -5.71
C ARG A 85 12.06 -1.27 -6.76
N ILE A 86 11.07 -1.99 -7.30
CA ILE A 86 10.09 -1.39 -8.20
C ILE A 86 9.29 -0.34 -7.44
N ALA A 87 8.81 -0.66 -6.23
CA ALA A 87 8.10 0.30 -5.40
C ALA A 87 8.95 1.55 -5.08
N GLU A 88 10.23 1.34 -4.71
CA GLU A 88 11.17 2.45 -4.50
C GLU A 88 11.38 3.28 -5.78
N HIS A 89 11.46 2.60 -6.94
CA HIS A 89 11.68 3.26 -8.22
C HIS A 89 10.49 4.13 -8.64
N PHE A 90 9.27 3.69 -8.39
CA PHE A 90 8.08 4.50 -8.68
C PHE A 90 8.08 5.85 -7.93
N PHE A 91 8.60 5.88 -6.71
CA PHE A 91 8.77 7.12 -5.96
C PHE A 91 9.94 7.98 -6.44
N THR A 92 11.05 7.35 -6.81
CA THR A 92 12.30 8.09 -7.14
C THR A 92 12.40 8.48 -8.60
N ALA A 93 11.76 7.74 -9.49
CA ALA A 93 11.73 7.97 -10.93
C ALA A 93 10.41 7.47 -11.52
N PRO A 94 9.29 8.15 -11.22
CA PRO A 94 7.98 7.75 -11.70
C PRO A 94 7.94 7.67 -13.22
N PRO A 95 7.13 6.75 -13.79
CA PRO A 95 6.92 6.65 -15.23
C PRO A 95 6.45 7.98 -15.84
N ASP A 96 6.75 8.21 -17.11
CA ASP A 96 6.38 9.43 -17.83
C ASP A 96 4.88 9.76 -17.78
N ILE A 97 4.03 8.74 -17.66
CA ILE A 97 2.57 8.88 -17.52
C ILE A 97 2.17 9.58 -16.21
N MET A 98 3.07 9.58 -15.21
CA MET A 98 2.87 10.18 -13.89
C MET A 98 3.64 11.50 -13.74
N GLN A 99 4.37 11.97 -14.78
CA GLN A 99 5.16 13.18 -14.71
C GLN A 99 4.30 14.45 -14.76
N GLY A 100 4.68 15.43 -13.99
CA GLY A 100 4.14 16.79 -14.06
C GLY A 100 3.32 17.23 -12.87
N HIS A 101 3.24 16.45 -11.82
CA HIS A 101 2.61 16.83 -10.57
C HIS A 101 3.67 16.86 -9.46
N GLU A 102 3.67 17.91 -8.66
CA GLU A 102 4.48 18.04 -7.46
C GLU A 102 3.53 18.12 -6.27
N GLY A 103 3.74 17.29 -5.24
CA GLY A 103 2.93 17.34 -4.03
C GLY A 103 2.37 16.00 -3.60
N LEU A 104 1.51 16.01 -2.60
CA LEU A 104 0.91 14.80 -2.03
C LEU A 104 -0.12 14.15 -2.97
N ASP A 105 -0.75 14.92 -3.85
CA ASP A 105 -1.67 14.41 -4.86
C ASP A 105 -0.98 13.50 -5.87
N SER A 106 0.24 13.85 -6.30
CA SER A 106 1.07 12.99 -7.15
C SER A 106 1.53 11.74 -6.40
N LEU A 107 2.04 11.91 -5.18
CA LEU A 107 2.55 10.79 -4.38
C LEU A 107 1.48 9.76 -3.99
N LEU A 108 0.20 10.08 -4.13
CA LEU A 108 -0.88 9.11 -3.88
C LEU A 108 -0.81 7.94 -4.86
N ASP A 109 -0.51 8.20 -6.12
CA ASP A 109 -0.45 7.17 -7.17
C ASP A 109 0.76 6.24 -6.93
N GLU A 110 1.92 6.81 -6.58
CA GLU A 110 3.13 6.05 -6.23
C GLU A 110 2.93 5.24 -4.95
N ALA A 111 2.28 5.84 -3.95
CA ALA A 111 1.94 5.14 -2.72
C ALA A 111 0.98 3.98 -2.98
N TYR A 112 -0.01 4.17 -3.85
CA TYR A 112 -0.93 3.12 -4.26
C TYR A 112 -0.19 1.95 -4.89
N LEU A 113 0.70 2.21 -5.85
CA LEU A 113 1.53 1.18 -6.48
C LEU A 113 2.36 0.41 -5.46
N ALA A 114 2.99 1.10 -4.50
CA ALA A 114 3.82 0.47 -3.48
C ALA A 114 2.98 -0.44 -2.55
N HIS A 115 1.83 0.02 -2.10
CA HIS A 115 0.91 -0.78 -1.28
C HIS A 115 0.39 -2.00 -2.04
N ARG A 116 -0.08 -1.81 -3.28
CA ARG A 116 -0.58 -2.89 -4.13
C ARG A 116 0.49 -3.92 -4.44
N LEU A 117 1.73 -3.48 -4.66
CA LEU A 117 2.85 -4.39 -4.87
C LEU A 117 3.08 -5.30 -3.66
N VAL A 118 3.04 -4.75 -2.45
CA VAL A 118 3.18 -5.53 -1.22
C VAL A 118 1.97 -6.44 -0.99
N GLU A 119 0.76 -5.99 -1.31
CA GLU A 119 -0.45 -6.82 -1.24
C GLU A 119 -0.36 -8.01 -2.19
N GLU A 120 0.08 -7.81 -3.42
CA GLU A 120 0.22 -8.88 -4.42
C GLU A 120 1.27 -9.91 -3.98
N VAL A 121 2.39 -9.46 -3.42
CA VAL A 121 3.37 -10.35 -2.78
C VAL A 121 2.76 -11.10 -1.60
N ASN A 122 1.96 -10.45 -0.76
CA ASN A 122 1.24 -11.08 0.33
C ASN A 122 0.27 -12.16 -0.16
N ASP A 123 -0.43 -11.94 -1.27
CA ASP A 123 -1.36 -12.90 -1.85
C ASP A 123 -0.63 -14.18 -2.32
N LEU A 124 0.57 -14.03 -2.90
CA LEU A 124 1.43 -15.16 -3.21
C LEU A 124 1.87 -15.92 -1.93
N TYR A 125 2.22 -15.21 -0.88
CA TYR A 125 2.55 -15.82 0.42
C TYR A 125 1.36 -16.53 1.04
N ILE A 126 0.16 -15.96 0.98
CA ILE A 126 -1.07 -16.60 1.44
C ILE A 126 -1.35 -17.88 0.63
N LYS A 127 -1.18 -17.83 -0.69
CA LYS A 127 -1.35 -18.98 -1.57
C LYS A 127 -0.42 -20.15 -1.20
N HIS A 128 0.86 -19.87 -0.90
CA HIS A 128 1.86 -20.90 -0.64
C HIS A 128 1.99 -21.30 0.84
N PHE A 129 1.76 -20.37 1.76
CA PHE A 129 2.00 -20.57 3.20
C PHE A 129 0.75 -20.43 4.06
N GLY A 130 -0.36 -19.95 3.51
CA GLY A 130 -1.59 -19.69 4.24
C GLY A 130 -1.56 -18.43 5.10
N GLN A 131 -0.50 -17.63 5.02
CA GLN A 131 -0.32 -16.41 5.80
C GLN A 131 0.41 -15.34 4.99
N PRO A 132 0.13 -14.03 5.19
CA PRO A 132 0.81 -12.96 4.48
C PRO A 132 2.27 -12.81 4.93
N LEU A 133 3.11 -12.27 4.07
CA LEU A 133 4.50 -11.87 4.38
C LEU A 133 4.52 -10.76 5.43
N ILE A 134 3.68 -9.74 5.23
CA ILE A 134 3.55 -8.61 6.14
C ILE A 134 2.14 -8.62 6.72
N PRO A 135 1.97 -8.54 8.03
CA PRO A 135 0.66 -8.58 8.67
C PRO A 135 -0.13 -7.27 8.52
N SER A 136 0.16 -6.47 7.50
CA SER A 136 -0.56 -5.22 7.27
C SER A 136 -1.91 -5.49 6.62
N ASN A 137 -2.97 -4.94 7.19
CA ASN A 137 -4.29 -4.93 6.57
C ASN A 137 -4.47 -3.61 5.83
N THR A 138 -3.89 -3.51 4.63
CA THR A 138 -3.97 -2.34 3.76
C THR A 138 -5.09 -2.43 2.74
N THR A 139 -5.73 -3.58 2.56
CA THR A 139 -6.74 -3.84 1.52
C THR A 139 -7.88 -2.81 1.54
N VAL A 140 -8.48 -2.52 2.70
CA VAL A 140 -9.53 -1.50 2.79
C VAL A 140 -8.98 -0.12 2.46
N ALA A 141 -7.76 0.19 2.89
CA ALA A 141 -7.12 1.46 2.58
C ALA A 141 -6.83 1.60 1.08
N SER A 142 -6.37 0.52 0.44
CA SER A 142 -6.11 0.50 -1.01
C SER A 142 -7.42 0.65 -1.83
N VAL A 143 -8.54 0.05 -1.39
CA VAL A 143 -9.84 0.26 -2.03
C VAL A 143 -10.29 1.72 -1.94
N ILE A 144 -10.07 2.38 -0.79
CA ILE A 144 -10.39 3.81 -0.64
C ILE A 144 -9.47 4.67 -1.53
N ALA A 145 -8.16 4.39 -1.52
CA ALA A 145 -7.19 5.07 -2.38
C ALA A 145 -7.53 4.91 -3.87
N HIS A 146 -7.88 3.69 -4.31
CA HIS A 146 -8.36 3.40 -5.66
C HIS A 146 -9.51 4.32 -6.09
N GLN A 147 -10.50 4.54 -5.21
CA GLN A 147 -11.62 5.42 -5.49
C GLN A 147 -11.21 6.91 -5.54
N VAL A 148 -10.24 7.32 -4.73
CA VAL A 148 -9.70 8.69 -4.73
C VAL A 148 -8.90 8.97 -5.98
N ILE A 149 -8.09 8.03 -6.43
CA ILE A 149 -7.30 8.10 -7.69
C ILE A 149 -8.24 8.11 -8.91
N GLY A 150 -9.32 7.34 -8.85
CA GLY A 150 -10.29 7.14 -9.91
C GLY A 150 -10.09 5.81 -10.63
N GLU A 151 -11.22 5.11 -10.82
CA GLU A 151 -11.28 3.71 -11.26
C GLU A 151 -10.44 3.41 -12.52
N GLN A 152 -10.52 4.27 -13.52
CA GLN A 152 -9.83 4.00 -14.80
C GLN A 152 -8.30 4.01 -14.65
N PHE A 153 -7.75 4.96 -13.89
CA PHE A 153 -6.31 5.07 -13.73
C PHE A 153 -5.79 4.08 -12.69
N ALA A 154 -6.50 3.90 -11.59
CA ALA A 154 -6.14 2.91 -10.58
C ALA A 154 -6.12 1.47 -11.14
N ASN A 155 -7.04 1.11 -12.03
CA ASN A 155 -7.01 -0.20 -12.72
C ASN A 155 -5.75 -0.36 -13.60
N GLN A 156 -5.25 0.71 -14.24
CA GLN A 156 -4.00 0.64 -15.00
C GLN A 156 -2.79 0.44 -14.08
N LEU A 157 -2.82 1.05 -12.90
CA LEU A 157 -1.79 0.83 -11.87
C LEU A 157 -1.81 -0.61 -11.35
N ASP A 158 -2.99 -1.19 -11.11
CA ASP A 158 -3.15 -2.59 -10.71
C ASP A 158 -2.61 -3.56 -11.77
N GLU A 159 -2.91 -3.33 -13.05
CA GLU A 159 -2.36 -4.13 -14.15
C GLU A 159 -0.82 -4.06 -14.20
N ALA A 160 -0.25 -2.89 -13.97
CA ALA A 160 1.21 -2.71 -13.95
C ALA A 160 1.85 -3.46 -12.78
N VAL A 161 1.24 -3.44 -11.60
CA VAL A 161 1.70 -4.20 -10.42
C VAL A 161 1.66 -5.69 -10.69
N HIS A 162 0.51 -6.20 -11.14
CA HIS A 162 0.32 -7.63 -11.41
C HIS A 162 1.35 -8.14 -12.41
N HIS A 163 1.53 -7.42 -13.53
CA HIS A 163 2.52 -7.76 -14.53
C HIS A 163 3.97 -7.77 -13.98
N ALA A 164 4.30 -6.81 -13.12
CA ALA A 164 5.64 -6.73 -12.53
C ALA A 164 5.91 -7.90 -11.57
N VAL A 165 4.92 -8.30 -10.78
CA VAL A 165 5.04 -9.42 -9.85
C VAL A 165 5.12 -10.75 -10.60
N ASP A 166 4.27 -10.97 -11.61
CA ASP A 166 4.29 -12.19 -12.44
C ASP A 166 5.62 -12.40 -13.19
N GLN A 167 6.32 -11.30 -13.52
CA GLN A 167 7.63 -11.40 -14.16
C GLN A 167 8.78 -11.69 -13.20
N LEU A 168 8.60 -11.42 -11.92
CA LEU A 168 9.66 -11.45 -10.93
C LEU A 168 9.56 -12.58 -9.94
N LEU A 169 8.38 -13.15 -9.75
CA LEU A 169 8.11 -14.22 -8.79
C LEU A 169 7.31 -15.32 -9.47
N ASP A 170 7.79 -16.55 -9.37
CA ASP A 170 7.06 -17.72 -9.81
C ASP A 170 6.86 -18.73 -8.66
N ASP A 171 6.07 -19.78 -8.91
CA ASP A 171 5.77 -20.81 -7.91
C ASP A 171 7.03 -21.56 -7.45
N GLU A 172 8.12 -21.57 -8.25
CA GLU A 172 9.39 -22.26 -7.92
C GLU A 172 10.20 -21.48 -6.88
N ASP A 173 10.05 -20.14 -6.84
CA ASP A 173 10.73 -19.28 -5.85
C ASP A 173 10.30 -19.60 -4.41
N PHE A 174 9.11 -20.15 -4.23
CA PHE A 174 8.51 -20.51 -2.93
C PHE A 174 8.76 -21.98 -2.52
N ALA A 175 9.50 -22.75 -3.30
CA ALA A 175 9.80 -24.15 -3.02
C ALA A 175 11.12 -24.37 -2.24
N LEU A 176 11.77 -23.31 -1.76
CA LEU A 176 13.06 -23.38 -1.08
C LEU A 176 12.92 -23.84 0.37
N ASP A 177 13.85 -24.67 0.86
CA ASP A 177 13.90 -25.19 2.24
C ASP A 177 13.88 -24.06 3.29
N SER A 178 14.49 -22.89 3.00
CA SER A 178 14.48 -21.71 3.87
C SER A 178 13.08 -21.16 4.08
N VAL A 179 12.21 -21.28 3.07
CA VAL A 179 10.83 -20.83 3.11
C VAL A 179 9.97 -21.80 3.93
N GLU A 180 10.26 -23.11 3.90
CA GLU A 180 9.61 -24.09 4.77
C GLU A 180 9.93 -23.84 6.25
N ALA A 181 11.21 -23.59 6.56
CA ALA A 181 11.61 -23.24 7.92
C ALA A 181 10.95 -21.95 8.43
N TYR A 182 10.74 -20.97 7.54
CA TYR A 182 9.99 -19.77 7.87
C TYR A 182 8.49 -20.04 8.09
N ARG A 183 7.89 -20.93 7.30
CA ARG A 183 6.50 -21.38 7.47
C ARG A 183 6.22 -21.93 8.87
N GLU A 184 7.13 -22.72 9.43
CA GLU A 184 7.03 -23.22 10.80
C GLU A 184 7.06 -22.07 11.81
N LYS A 185 7.91 -21.06 11.59
CA LYS A 185 8.02 -19.87 12.44
C LYS A 185 6.76 -19.01 12.38
N LEU A 186 6.18 -18.81 11.19
CA LEU A 186 4.93 -18.07 10.99
C LEU A 186 3.73 -18.69 11.74
N SER A 187 3.73 -20.01 11.87
CA SER A 187 2.68 -20.74 12.58
C SER A 187 2.81 -20.65 14.12
N SER A 188 3.78 -19.88 14.62
CA SER A 188 3.97 -19.71 16.05
C SER A 188 2.92 -18.79 16.69
N PRO A 189 2.47 -19.06 17.92
CA PRO A 189 1.51 -18.20 18.64
C PRO A 189 2.02 -16.76 18.82
N ASP A 190 3.33 -16.57 18.94
CA ASP A 190 3.95 -15.26 19.15
C ASP A 190 3.86 -14.40 17.88
N THR A 191 4.05 -15.01 16.72
CA THR A 191 3.87 -14.35 15.40
C THR A 191 2.41 -13.96 15.19
N GLU A 192 1.46 -14.86 15.49
CA GLU A 192 0.04 -14.57 15.39
C GLU A 192 -0.39 -13.43 16.34
N ALA A 193 0.15 -13.41 17.56
CA ALA A 193 -0.11 -12.34 18.52
C ALA A 193 0.52 -10.99 18.09
N ALA A 194 1.67 -11.01 17.44
CA ALA A 194 2.29 -9.81 16.89
C ALA A 194 1.46 -9.23 15.73
N TRP A 195 0.94 -10.08 14.86
CA TRP A 195 0.12 -9.67 13.73
C TRP A 195 -1.25 -9.11 14.13
N LYS A 196 -1.87 -9.67 15.13
CA LYS A 196 -3.14 -9.12 15.68
C LYS A 196 -3.00 -7.70 16.25
N ARG A 197 -1.79 -7.28 16.59
CA ARG A 197 -1.49 -5.92 17.08
C ARG A 197 -1.22 -4.92 15.97
N TRP A 198 -1.05 -5.38 14.72
CA TRP A 198 -0.79 -4.47 13.60
C TRP A 198 -2.06 -3.66 13.29
N PRO A 199 -1.98 -2.35 13.29
CA PRO A 199 -3.16 -1.51 13.15
C PRO A 199 -3.65 -1.45 11.69
N SER A 200 -4.96 -1.51 11.51
CA SER A 200 -5.59 -1.17 10.22
C SER A 200 -5.64 0.35 10.07
N LEU A 201 -5.02 0.89 9.01
CA LEU A 201 -4.94 2.32 8.74
C LEU A 201 -6.35 2.96 8.63
N SER A 202 -7.25 2.36 7.88
CA SER A 202 -8.61 2.87 7.69
C SER A 202 -9.39 2.96 9.00
N ARG A 203 -9.23 1.97 9.88
CA ARG A 203 -9.88 1.94 11.19
C ARG A 203 -9.33 3.00 12.14
N GLN A 204 -8.01 3.24 12.13
CA GLN A 204 -7.38 4.27 12.95
C GLN A 204 -7.87 5.68 12.58
N LEU A 205 -8.12 5.92 11.31
CA LEU A 205 -8.55 7.21 10.80
C LEU A 205 -10.08 7.38 10.79
N GLY A 206 -10.82 6.38 11.28
CA GLY A 206 -12.29 6.42 11.36
C GLY A 206 -12.97 6.41 9.99
N ILE A 207 -12.30 5.85 8.97
CA ILE A 207 -12.86 5.66 7.63
C ILE A 207 -13.23 4.20 7.48
N GLY A 208 -14.48 3.93 7.15
CA GLY A 208 -15.02 2.59 6.96
C GLY A 208 -15.44 2.32 5.53
N LEU A 209 -15.44 1.06 5.17
CA LEU A 209 -16.08 0.54 3.96
C LEU A 209 -17.20 -0.42 4.38
N GLU A 210 -18.43 -0.11 4.01
CA GLU A 210 -19.55 -1.04 4.12
C GLU A 210 -19.87 -1.61 2.74
N LEU A 211 -19.70 -2.92 2.61
CA LEU A 211 -20.19 -3.66 1.46
C LEU A 211 -21.65 -3.99 1.74
N GLU A 212 -22.58 -3.48 0.91
CA GLU A 212 -23.98 -3.89 0.97
C GLU A 212 -24.03 -5.42 0.85
N ARG A 213 -24.53 -6.08 1.91
CA ARG A 213 -24.95 -7.47 1.80
C ARG A 213 -26.15 -7.46 0.86
N SER A 214 -25.96 -7.93 -0.38
CA SER A 214 -27.08 -8.26 -1.25
C SER A 214 -28.01 -9.17 -0.47
N ALA A 215 -29.18 -8.64 -0.12
CA ALA A 215 -30.25 -9.42 0.45
C ALA A 215 -30.68 -10.42 -0.64
N GLY A 216 -30.28 -11.70 -0.48
CA GLY A 216 -30.76 -12.82 -1.28
C GLY A 216 -32.15 -13.25 -0.84
#